data_17e79abca651f212d5ee84c7cfd87938
#
_entry.id   17e79abca651f212d5ee84c7cfd87938
#
_cell.length_a   1.000
_cell.length_b   1.000
_cell.length_c   1.000
_cell.angle_alpha   90.00
_cell.angle_beta   90.00
_cell.angle_gamma   90.00
#
_symmetry.space_group_name_H-M   'P 1'
#
loop_
_entity.id
_entity.type
_entity.pdbx_description
1 polymer ?
#
loop_
_entity_poly.entity_id
_entity_poly.type
_entity_poly.pdbx_seq_one_letter_code
_entity_poly.pdbx_strand_id
1 'polypeptide(L)'
;SLPTGGDAAPLPIEVHVKETPAFRTLGAEAHYDTATGLGVNAHWEHRNAFGNGEKITVDAPYSYDRKGLITELLKPAAVSRHTTFRGRLAALEETTDAYDKQAIDGFARLEHRVNRAWWIGAGIGGEGGKLSENARNAALYSYFGPNLTLRRDSRNLRVSPTAGSNIALKLSPYTGYYHTPFTACAQELDAMFYFAPFRADDTDHPNAKAPLVLAGRLRAGSLIGASLQQAPSPLRYFAGGASSVRGYGYQALGPKDSDGEPLGGLAYNTVNMETRFRITDDIGLVPFLDGGMAYRDALPGWFSDMRWGAGLGLRYFTPIGPLRLDVATPLHPEDGDAPLHVYVSIGQSF
;
A
#
# COMPACT_ATOMS: atom_id res chain seq x y z
N SER A 1 54.75 21.37 23.17
CA SER A 1 54.68 22.15 21.92
C SER A 1 54.06 21.26 20.83
N LEU A 2 52.81 21.56 20.46
CA LEU A 2 52.16 21.01 19.29
C LEU A 2 52.81 21.62 18.04
N PRO A 3 53.08 20.86 16.97
CA PRO A 3 53.58 21.43 15.72
C PRO A 3 52.42 22.21 15.07
N THR A 4 52.62 23.52 14.99
CA THR A 4 51.81 24.44 14.19
C THR A 4 52.26 24.40 12.74
N GLY A 5 51.30 24.19 11.81
CA GLY A 5 51.44 24.64 10.43
C GLY A 5 52.15 23.67 9.49
N GLY A 6 51.44 22.69 8.98
CA GLY A 6 51.73 22.08 7.69
C GLY A 6 50.53 22.33 6.79
N ASP A 7 50.75 23.02 5.67
CA ASP A 7 49.79 23.05 4.56
C ASP A 7 49.44 21.59 4.19
N ALA A 8 48.32 21.12 4.68
CA ALA A 8 47.81 19.81 4.27
C ALA A 8 47.40 19.94 2.80
N ALA A 9 48.27 19.46 1.91
CA ALA A 9 47.91 19.33 0.51
C ALA A 9 46.57 18.59 0.41
N PRO A 10 45.61 19.05 -0.40
CA PRO A 10 44.34 18.38 -0.56
C PRO A 10 44.56 16.92 -1.01
N LEU A 11 44.10 15.96 -0.21
CA LEU A 11 44.14 14.56 -0.58
C LEU A 11 43.28 14.37 -1.82
N PRO A 12 43.82 13.89 -2.93
CA PRO A 12 43.02 13.59 -4.12
C PRO A 12 42.08 12.42 -3.77
N ILE A 13 40.78 12.65 -3.90
CA ILE A 13 39.78 11.58 -3.82
C ILE A 13 39.56 11.09 -5.25
N GLU A 14 40.00 9.89 -5.55
CA GLU A 14 39.73 9.23 -6.82
C GLU A 14 38.45 8.40 -6.69
N VAL A 15 37.44 8.71 -7.50
CA VAL A 15 36.15 8.00 -7.50
C VAL A 15 36.08 7.13 -8.75
N HIS A 16 36.21 5.82 -8.57
CA HIS A 16 35.97 4.85 -9.65
C HIS A 16 34.51 4.50 -9.74
N VAL A 17 33.85 4.90 -10.82
CA VAL A 17 32.46 4.54 -11.11
C VAL A 17 32.45 3.36 -12.09
N LYS A 18 31.89 2.24 -11.65
CA LYS A 18 31.63 1.08 -12.51
C LYS A 18 30.14 0.99 -12.78
N GLU A 19 29.74 1.14 -14.02
CA GLU A 19 28.35 0.96 -14.42
C GLU A 19 27.94 -0.49 -14.29
N THR A 20 26.73 -0.75 -13.76
CA THR A 20 26.17 -2.09 -13.67
C THR A 20 25.58 -2.49 -15.01
N PRO A 21 25.98 -3.59 -15.65
CA PRO A 21 25.55 -3.94 -17.01
C PRO A 21 24.10 -4.41 -17.11
N ALA A 22 23.44 -4.75 -15.99
CA ALA A 22 22.06 -5.25 -16.00
C ALA A 22 21.06 -4.10 -15.83
N PHE A 23 20.59 -3.55 -16.94
CA PHE A 23 19.53 -2.54 -16.96
C PHE A 23 18.11 -3.13 -16.89
N ARG A 24 17.97 -4.45 -17.02
CA ARG A 24 16.70 -5.15 -17.07
C ARG A 24 16.64 -6.22 -16.00
N THR A 25 15.50 -6.29 -15.31
CA THR A 25 15.22 -7.32 -14.31
C THR A 25 13.88 -7.96 -14.66
N LEU A 26 13.83 -9.28 -14.58
CA LEU A 26 12.60 -10.06 -14.63
C LEU A 26 12.41 -10.72 -13.28
N GLY A 27 11.21 -10.63 -12.73
CA GLY A 27 10.83 -11.21 -11.45
C GLY A 27 9.45 -11.85 -11.52
N ALA A 28 9.15 -12.68 -10.54
CA ALA A 28 7.81 -13.19 -10.30
C ALA A 28 7.55 -13.24 -8.81
N GLU A 29 6.32 -12.95 -8.44
CA GLU A 29 5.80 -13.07 -7.07
C GLU A 29 4.63 -14.04 -7.04
N ALA A 30 4.46 -14.74 -5.93
CA ALA A 30 3.28 -15.55 -5.67
C ALA A 30 2.77 -15.26 -4.25
N HIS A 31 1.46 -15.23 -4.09
CA HIS A 31 0.79 -15.11 -2.81
C HIS A 31 -0.41 -16.04 -2.76
N TYR A 32 -0.83 -16.37 -1.55
CA TYR A 32 -2.03 -17.14 -1.32
C TYR A 32 -2.75 -16.62 -0.07
N ASP A 33 -4.04 -16.47 -0.15
CA ASP A 33 -4.89 -16.35 1.03
C ASP A 33 -6.21 -17.12 0.84
N THR A 34 -6.87 -17.42 1.94
CA THR A 34 -8.09 -18.23 1.91
C THR A 34 -9.32 -17.48 1.38
N ALA A 35 -9.25 -16.16 1.24
CA ALA A 35 -10.36 -15.35 0.74
C ALA A 35 -10.26 -15.12 -0.77
N THR A 36 -9.05 -14.86 -1.31
CA THR A 36 -8.86 -14.54 -2.74
C THR A 36 -8.13 -15.63 -3.53
N GLY A 37 -7.63 -16.69 -2.83
CA GLY A 37 -6.94 -17.81 -3.45
C GLY A 37 -5.50 -17.53 -3.84
N LEU A 38 -5.03 -18.23 -4.88
CA LEU A 38 -3.66 -18.09 -5.40
C LEU A 38 -3.58 -16.91 -6.38
N GLY A 39 -2.60 -16.03 -6.15
CA GLY A 39 -2.23 -14.99 -7.09
C GLY A 39 -0.76 -15.06 -7.47
N VAL A 40 -0.46 -14.69 -8.70
CA VAL A 40 0.89 -14.56 -9.23
C VAL A 40 1.04 -13.18 -9.90
N ASN A 41 2.24 -12.62 -9.88
CA ASN A 41 2.57 -11.40 -10.59
C ASN A 41 3.88 -11.58 -11.35
N ALA A 42 3.86 -11.36 -12.65
CA ALA A 42 5.09 -11.25 -13.43
C ALA A 42 5.53 -9.80 -13.46
N HIS A 43 6.79 -9.54 -13.12
CA HIS A 43 7.38 -8.21 -13.01
C HIS A 43 8.53 -8.06 -13.98
N TRP A 44 8.53 -6.98 -14.76
CA TRP A 44 9.64 -6.55 -15.59
C TRP A 44 10.04 -5.12 -15.27
N GLU A 45 11.33 -4.89 -15.11
CA GLU A 45 11.88 -3.57 -14.84
C GLU A 45 13.00 -3.23 -15.82
N HIS A 46 13.00 -2.03 -16.38
CA HIS A 46 14.09 -1.44 -17.14
C HIS A 46 14.57 -0.19 -16.44
N ARG A 47 15.82 -0.20 -15.99
CA ARG A 47 16.50 0.96 -15.39
C ARG A 47 17.24 1.73 -16.48
N ASN A 48 17.23 3.05 -16.35
CA ASN A 48 17.89 3.97 -17.29
C ASN A 48 17.38 3.79 -18.74
N ALA A 49 16.06 3.72 -18.90
CA ALA A 49 15.40 3.38 -20.18
C ALA A 49 15.72 4.38 -21.29
N PHE A 50 15.90 5.66 -20.98
CA PHE A 50 16.19 6.76 -21.92
C PHE A 50 17.54 7.44 -21.67
N GLY A 51 18.38 6.92 -20.75
CA GLY A 51 19.72 7.42 -20.51
C GLY A 51 19.85 8.45 -19.38
N ASN A 52 18.74 8.85 -18.71
CA ASN A 52 18.75 9.84 -17.63
C ASN A 52 18.24 9.26 -16.29
N GLY A 53 18.40 7.95 -16.10
CA GLY A 53 18.01 7.25 -14.88
C GLY A 53 16.51 6.96 -14.78
N GLU A 54 15.76 7.03 -15.88
CA GLU A 54 14.36 6.66 -15.92
C GLU A 54 14.20 5.15 -15.64
N LYS A 55 13.17 4.84 -14.86
CA LYS A 55 12.77 3.46 -14.60
C LYS A 55 11.39 3.20 -15.17
N ILE A 56 11.29 2.17 -16.00
CA ILE A 56 10.01 1.63 -16.47
C ILE A 56 9.80 0.29 -15.78
N THR A 57 8.62 0.09 -15.20
CA THR A 57 8.17 -1.20 -14.70
C THR A 57 6.92 -1.64 -15.42
N VAL A 58 6.80 -2.94 -15.64
CA VAL A 58 5.61 -3.58 -16.17
C VAL A 58 5.27 -4.74 -15.25
N ASP A 59 4.09 -4.71 -14.68
CA ASP A 59 3.55 -5.74 -13.82
C ASP A 59 2.33 -6.39 -14.49
N ALA A 60 2.26 -7.71 -14.45
CA ALA A 60 1.14 -8.48 -14.95
C ALA A 60 0.57 -9.35 -13.82
N PRO A 61 -0.31 -8.79 -12.97
CA PRO A 61 -1.00 -9.56 -11.95
C PRO A 61 -1.98 -10.55 -12.59
N TYR A 62 -2.06 -11.74 -12.00
CA TYR A 62 -3.01 -12.77 -12.38
C TYR A 62 -3.45 -13.55 -11.14
N SER A 63 -4.70 -13.37 -10.77
CA SER A 63 -5.39 -14.08 -9.68
C SER A 63 -6.85 -14.31 -10.06
N TYR A 64 -7.58 -15.00 -9.21
CA TYR A 64 -9.03 -15.19 -9.42
C TYR A 64 -9.78 -13.85 -9.46
N ASP A 65 -9.42 -12.94 -8.56
CA ASP A 65 -10.08 -11.66 -8.35
C ASP A 65 -9.48 -10.51 -9.18
N ARG A 66 -8.29 -10.68 -9.77
CA ARG A 66 -7.61 -9.59 -10.49
C ARG A 66 -6.68 -10.08 -11.58
N LYS A 67 -6.81 -9.51 -12.77
CA LYS A 67 -5.86 -9.71 -13.87
C LYS A 67 -5.70 -8.45 -14.71
N GLY A 68 -4.55 -8.31 -15.36
CA GLY A 68 -4.29 -7.17 -16.23
C GLY A 68 -2.84 -6.81 -16.41
N LEU A 69 -2.61 -5.56 -16.79
CA LEU A 69 -1.28 -5.00 -17.03
C LEU A 69 -1.16 -3.63 -16.38
N ILE A 70 -0.06 -3.41 -15.68
CA ILE A 70 0.27 -2.15 -15.04
C ILE A 70 1.62 -1.70 -15.56
N THR A 71 1.71 -0.48 -16.07
CA THR A 71 2.96 0.13 -16.51
C THR A 71 3.21 1.38 -15.71
N GLU A 72 4.42 1.50 -15.15
CA GLU A 72 4.83 2.72 -14.44
C GLU A 72 6.12 3.28 -15.04
N LEU A 73 6.17 4.61 -15.11
CA LEU A 73 7.35 5.39 -15.47
C LEU A 73 7.76 6.24 -14.27
N LEU A 74 9.00 6.11 -13.84
CA LEU A 74 9.63 6.98 -12.87
C LEU A 74 10.78 7.71 -13.55
N LYS A 75 10.71 9.05 -13.60
CA LYS A 75 11.78 9.90 -14.11
C LYS A 75 12.33 10.77 -12.98
N PRO A 76 13.52 10.46 -12.44
CA PRO A 76 14.18 11.31 -11.47
C PRO A 76 14.62 12.63 -12.12
N ALA A 77 14.80 13.66 -11.32
CA ALA A 77 15.27 14.98 -11.75
C ALA A 77 14.46 15.58 -12.94
N ALA A 78 13.13 15.34 -12.98
CA ALA A 78 12.28 15.70 -14.13
C ALA A 78 12.19 17.21 -14.36
N VAL A 79 12.15 18.02 -13.29
CA VAL A 79 12.09 19.50 -13.34
C VAL A 79 13.28 20.09 -12.57
N SER A 80 13.63 19.46 -11.46
CA SER A 80 14.79 19.81 -10.63
C SER A 80 15.38 18.52 -10.06
N ARG A 81 16.63 18.60 -9.53
CA ARG A 81 17.32 17.46 -8.91
C ARG A 81 16.53 16.80 -7.76
N HIS A 82 15.56 17.51 -7.18
CA HIS A 82 14.73 17.04 -6.09
C HIS A 82 13.30 16.68 -6.52
N THR A 83 12.99 16.77 -7.83
CA THR A 83 11.65 16.51 -8.35
C THR A 83 11.65 15.26 -9.23
N THR A 84 10.79 14.31 -8.90
CA THR A 84 10.61 13.07 -9.64
C THR A 84 9.24 13.11 -10.32
N PHE A 85 9.19 12.77 -11.60
CA PHE A 85 7.95 12.48 -12.29
C PHE A 85 7.58 11.01 -12.09
N ARG A 86 6.30 10.76 -11.79
CA ARG A 86 5.68 9.43 -11.80
C ARG A 86 4.49 9.41 -12.73
N GLY A 87 4.49 8.46 -13.65
CA GLY A 87 3.35 8.13 -14.48
C GLY A 87 2.94 6.68 -14.27
N ARG A 88 1.66 6.38 -14.28
CA ARG A 88 1.09 5.03 -14.25
C ARG A 88 -0.03 4.95 -15.28
N LEU A 89 -0.10 3.83 -15.97
CA LEU A 89 -1.21 3.41 -16.79
C LEU A 89 -1.47 1.93 -16.49
N ALA A 90 -2.72 1.58 -16.22
CA ALA A 90 -3.10 0.21 -16.00
C ALA A 90 -4.39 -0.12 -16.75
N ALA A 91 -4.47 -1.36 -17.24
CA ALA A 91 -5.67 -1.98 -17.76
C ALA A 91 -5.96 -3.21 -16.90
N LEU A 92 -7.04 -3.17 -16.14
CA LEU A 92 -7.35 -4.16 -15.11
C LEU A 92 -8.76 -4.69 -15.27
N GLU A 93 -8.89 -5.99 -15.04
CA GLU A 93 -10.15 -6.67 -14.79
C GLU A 93 -10.12 -7.14 -13.33
N GLU A 94 -11.16 -6.78 -12.59
CA GLU A 94 -11.33 -7.17 -11.18
C GLU A 94 -12.71 -7.77 -10.98
N THR A 95 -12.77 -8.92 -10.32
CA THR A 95 -13.99 -9.63 -9.96
C THR A 95 -13.98 -9.85 -8.46
N THR A 96 -14.92 -9.24 -7.76
CA THR A 96 -15.06 -9.30 -6.30
C THR A 96 -16.51 -9.56 -5.95
N ASP A 97 -16.81 -9.87 -4.70
CA ASP A 97 -18.20 -10.00 -4.23
C ASP A 97 -18.96 -8.66 -4.34
N ALA A 98 -18.25 -7.51 -4.33
CA ALA A 98 -18.85 -6.19 -4.42
C ALA A 98 -19.14 -5.74 -5.87
N TYR A 99 -18.29 -6.13 -6.83
CA TYR A 99 -18.39 -5.70 -8.22
C TYR A 99 -17.50 -6.49 -9.18
N ASP A 100 -17.87 -6.45 -10.45
CA ASP A 100 -17.02 -6.80 -11.60
C ASP A 100 -16.63 -5.53 -12.36
N LYS A 101 -15.36 -5.36 -12.63
CA LYS A 101 -14.80 -4.18 -13.29
C LYS A 101 -13.86 -4.53 -14.43
N GLN A 102 -14.00 -3.85 -15.56
CA GLN A 102 -13.02 -3.78 -16.64
C GLN A 102 -12.69 -2.32 -16.91
N ALA A 103 -11.49 -1.86 -16.53
CA ALA A 103 -11.17 -0.45 -16.53
C ALA A 103 -9.74 -0.15 -16.95
N ILE A 104 -9.55 1.07 -17.42
CA ILE A 104 -8.25 1.70 -17.59
C ILE A 104 -8.16 2.79 -16.53
N ASP A 105 -7.09 2.74 -15.73
CA ASP A 105 -6.74 3.79 -14.76
C ASP A 105 -5.36 4.36 -15.08
N GLY A 106 -5.14 5.60 -14.67
CA GLY A 106 -3.84 6.20 -14.80
C GLY A 106 -3.69 7.50 -14.03
N PHE A 107 -2.43 7.85 -13.79
CA PHE A 107 -2.07 9.15 -13.25
C PHE A 107 -0.71 9.63 -13.79
N ALA A 108 -0.54 10.96 -13.76
CA ALA A 108 0.73 11.64 -13.97
C ALA A 108 0.95 12.63 -12.82
N ARG A 109 2.09 12.53 -12.12
CA ARG A 109 2.36 13.30 -10.91
C ARG A 109 3.82 13.73 -10.82
N LEU A 110 4.06 14.93 -10.33
CA LEU A 110 5.36 15.42 -9.89
C LEU A 110 5.45 15.28 -8.37
N GLU A 111 6.52 14.69 -7.89
CA GLU A 111 6.85 14.54 -6.47
C GLU A 111 8.11 15.33 -6.17
N HIS A 112 8.01 16.35 -5.33
CA HIS A 112 9.14 17.18 -4.92
C HIS A 112 9.58 16.82 -3.50
N ARG A 113 10.88 16.53 -3.36
CA ARG A 113 11.49 16.28 -2.07
C ARG A 113 11.89 17.60 -1.42
N VAL A 114 11.12 17.99 -0.39
CA VAL A 114 11.34 19.24 0.35
C VAL A 114 12.61 19.15 1.23
N ASN A 115 12.77 18.01 1.92
CA ASN A 115 13.93 17.70 2.74
C ASN A 115 14.12 16.18 2.87
N ARG A 116 14.95 15.72 3.81
CA ARG A 116 15.25 14.29 3.98
C ARG A 116 14.02 13.43 4.29
N ALA A 117 13.02 14.01 4.98
CA ALA A 117 11.83 13.29 5.46
C ALA A 117 10.54 13.65 4.73
N TRP A 118 10.44 14.80 4.05
CA TRP A 118 9.20 15.33 3.52
C TRP A 118 9.17 15.37 1.99
N TRP A 119 8.05 14.95 1.43
CA TRP A 119 7.71 15.04 0.01
C TRP A 119 6.33 15.66 -0.17
N ILE A 120 6.21 16.47 -1.17
CA ILE A 120 4.92 16.97 -1.67
C ILE A 120 4.75 16.49 -3.11
N GLY A 121 3.55 16.15 -3.48
CA GLY A 121 3.21 15.70 -4.84
C GLY A 121 1.97 16.37 -5.35
N ALA A 122 1.96 16.70 -6.64
CA ALA A 122 0.80 17.20 -7.34
C ALA A 122 0.71 16.57 -8.73
N GLY A 123 -0.49 16.23 -9.15
CA GLY A 123 -0.73 15.59 -10.44
C GLY A 123 -2.20 15.52 -10.79
N ILE A 124 -2.47 14.75 -11.82
CA ILE A 124 -3.82 14.41 -12.28
C ILE A 124 -3.93 12.90 -12.41
N GLY A 125 -5.12 12.37 -12.27
CA GLY A 125 -5.40 10.94 -12.48
C GLY A 125 -6.87 10.67 -12.61
N GLY A 126 -7.19 9.46 -13.02
CA GLY A 126 -8.58 9.03 -13.18
C GLY A 126 -8.67 7.57 -13.60
N GLU A 127 -9.89 7.10 -13.68
CA GLU A 127 -10.27 5.75 -14.09
C GLU A 127 -11.56 5.80 -14.90
N GLY A 128 -11.69 4.89 -15.85
CA GLY A 128 -12.92 4.71 -16.61
C GLY A 128 -13.02 3.33 -17.21
N GLY A 129 -14.22 2.83 -17.32
CA GLY A 129 -14.45 1.48 -17.79
C GLY A 129 -15.91 1.02 -17.69
N LYS A 130 -16.07 -0.29 -17.64
CA LYS A 130 -17.34 -0.98 -17.38
C LYS A 130 -17.35 -1.49 -15.96
N LEU A 131 -18.48 -1.31 -15.28
CA LEU A 131 -18.72 -1.71 -13.91
C LEU A 131 -20.06 -2.41 -13.82
N SER A 132 -20.08 -3.59 -13.22
CA SER A 132 -21.30 -4.32 -12.84
C SER A 132 -21.30 -4.43 -11.31
N GLU A 133 -22.36 -3.99 -10.66
CA GLU A 133 -22.57 -4.08 -9.22
C GLU A 133 -23.78 -4.97 -8.94
N ASN A 134 -23.67 -5.92 -8.01
CA ASN A 134 -24.78 -6.76 -7.51
C ASN A 134 -25.58 -7.41 -8.65
N ALA A 135 -24.90 -8.12 -9.55
CA ALA A 135 -25.50 -8.81 -10.71
C ALA A 135 -26.35 -7.90 -11.64
N ARG A 136 -26.22 -6.57 -11.53
CA ARG A 136 -26.85 -5.62 -12.44
C ARG A 136 -26.16 -5.59 -13.80
N ASN A 137 -26.85 -5.11 -14.81
CA ASN A 137 -26.22 -4.89 -16.12
C ASN A 137 -25.04 -3.94 -16.01
N ALA A 138 -23.94 -4.25 -16.71
CA ALA A 138 -22.75 -3.44 -16.71
C ALA A 138 -23.04 -2.02 -17.20
N ALA A 139 -22.63 -1.02 -16.44
CA ALA A 139 -22.72 0.39 -16.76
C ALA A 139 -21.32 0.99 -17.03
N LEU A 140 -21.28 2.02 -17.85
CA LEU A 140 -20.08 2.81 -18.03
C LEU A 140 -19.92 3.79 -16.87
N TYR A 141 -18.68 3.95 -16.42
CA TYR A 141 -18.31 4.96 -15.44
C TYR A 141 -16.98 5.60 -15.82
N SER A 142 -16.77 6.79 -15.32
CA SER A 142 -15.49 7.48 -15.40
C SER A 142 -15.37 8.53 -14.31
N TYR A 143 -14.15 8.77 -13.84
CA TYR A 143 -13.83 9.93 -13.02
C TYR A 143 -12.39 10.36 -13.26
N PHE A 144 -12.13 11.63 -13.10
CA PHE A 144 -10.79 12.19 -13.20
C PHE A 144 -10.67 13.45 -12.34
N GLY A 145 -9.45 13.81 -12.00
CA GLY A 145 -9.21 15.03 -11.26
C GLY A 145 -7.76 15.19 -10.80
N PRO A 146 -7.46 16.33 -10.18
CA PRO A 146 -6.16 16.55 -9.56
C PRO A 146 -5.96 15.63 -8.35
N ASN A 147 -4.70 15.34 -8.04
CA ASN A 147 -4.31 14.67 -6.81
C ASN A 147 -3.16 15.43 -6.16
N LEU A 148 -3.28 15.64 -4.85
CA LEU A 148 -2.27 16.26 -4.00
C LEU A 148 -1.82 15.22 -2.97
N THR A 149 -0.53 15.15 -2.72
CA THR A 149 0.02 14.23 -1.72
C THR A 149 1.01 14.97 -0.83
N LEU A 150 0.94 14.70 0.46
CA LEU A 150 1.94 15.10 1.44
C LEU A 150 2.44 13.83 2.14
N ARG A 151 3.74 13.60 2.12
CA ARG A 151 4.32 12.41 2.73
C ARG A 151 5.49 12.78 3.61
N ARG A 152 5.51 12.17 4.81
CA ARG A 152 6.66 12.17 5.71
C ARG A 152 7.14 10.74 5.90
N ASP A 153 8.41 10.47 5.64
CA ASP A 153 9.03 9.17 5.88
C ASP A 153 10.32 9.36 6.68
N SER A 154 10.29 8.92 7.92
CA SER A 154 11.42 8.96 8.86
C SER A 154 11.87 7.58 9.30
N ARG A 155 11.43 6.52 8.59
CA ARG A 155 11.83 5.15 8.89
C ARG A 155 13.33 4.97 8.72
N ASN A 156 13.94 4.22 9.62
CA ASN A 156 15.37 3.88 9.53
C ASN A 156 15.66 2.96 8.33
N LEU A 157 14.76 2.03 8.01
CA LEU A 157 14.83 1.13 6.85
C LEU A 157 13.51 1.16 6.11
N ARG A 158 13.52 1.00 4.78
CA ARG A 158 12.30 0.91 3.97
C ARG A 158 11.69 -0.49 4.00
N VAL A 159 12.56 -1.50 4.02
CA VAL A 159 12.19 -2.90 4.15
C VAL A 159 12.47 -3.33 5.59
N SER A 160 11.46 -3.87 6.29
CA SER A 160 11.54 -4.28 7.69
C SER A 160 12.00 -3.17 8.65
N PRO A 161 11.28 -2.03 8.72
CA PRO A 161 11.62 -0.92 9.61
C PRO A 161 11.49 -1.32 11.08
N THR A 162 12.42 -0.80 11.89
CA THR A 162 12.43 -1.01 13.35
C THR A 162 12.19 0.27 14.13
N ALA A 163 12.27 1.44 13.47
CA ALA A 163 12.06 2.74 14.09
C ALA A 163 11.58 3.78 13.07
N GLY A 164 10.86 4.78 13.57
CA GLY A 164 10.39 5.91 12.77
C GLY A 164 8.96 5.75 12.30
N SER A 165 8.56 6.57 11.35
CA SER A 165 7.19 6.62 10.82
C SER A 165 7.16 6.92 9.32
N ASN A 166 6.09 6.47 8.67
CA ASN A 166 5.73 6.87 7.31
C ASN A 166 4.27 7.32 7.32
N ILE A 167 4.03 8.60 7.06
CA ILE A 167 2.70 9.22 7.09
C ILE A 167 2.44 9.82 5.71
N ALA A 168 1.36 9.42 5.07
CA ALA A 168 0.92 9.92 3.78
C ALA A 168 -0.50 10.46 3.88
N LEU A 169 -0.70 11.68 3.41
CA LEU A 169 -1.99 12.31 3.19
C LEU A 169 -2.20 12.47 1.70
N LYS A 170 -3.39 12.12 1.21
CA LYS A 170 -3.78 12.29 -0.18
C LYS A 170 -5.12 13.00 -0.25
N LEU A 171 -5.23 13.99 -1.12
CA LEU A 171 -6.45 14.71 -1.43
C LEU A 171 -6.68 14.63 -2.93
N SER A 172 -7.85 14.14 -3.33
CA SER A 172 -8.18 13.91 -4.74
C SER A 172 -9.62 14.35 -5.02
N PRO A 173 -9.83 15.62 -5.43
CA PRO A 173 -11.10 16.04 -5.98
C PRO A 173 -11.31 15.34 -7.33
N TYR A 174 -12.52 14.83 -7.57
CA TYR A 174 -12.91 14.17 -8.80
C TYR A 174 -14.17 14.80 -9.38
N THR A 175 -14.24 14.84 -10.70
CA THR A 175 -15.48 14.95 -11.46
C THR A 175 -15.65 13.68 -12.27
N GLY A 176 -16.87 13.19 -12.40
CA GLY A 176 -17.11 11.93 -13.08
C GLY A 176 -18.56 11.72 -13.47
N TYR A 177 -18.78 10.55 -14.04
CA TYR A 177 -20.08 10.07 -14.47
C TYR A 177 -20.24 8.59 -14.07
N TYR A 178 -21.34 8.30 -13.39
CA TYR A 178 -21.83 6.96 -13.13
C TYR A 178 -23.35 7.04 -12.94
N HIS A 179 -24.12 6.57 -13.93
CA HIS A 179 -25.55 6.81 -14.08
C HIS A 179 -25.95 8.31 -14.16
N THR A 180 -25.32 9.14 -13.34
CA THR A 180 -25.47 10.60 -13.32
C THR A 180 -24.10 11.26 -13.15
N PRO A 181 -23.93 12.53 -13.59
CA PRO A 181 -22.74 13.30 -13.27
C PRO A 181 -22.58 13.46 -11.75
N PHE A 182 -21.34 13.41 -11.25
CA PHE A 182 -21.03 13.67 -9.85
C PHE A 182 -19.73 14.45 -9.68
N THR A 183 -19.59 15.06 -8.53
CA THR A 183 -18.34 15.61 -8.02
C THR A 183 -18.10 15.05 -6.62
N ALA A 184 -16.88 14.66 -6.34
CA ALA A 184 -16.50 14.13 -5.04
C ALA A 184 -15.08 14.52 -4.68
N CYS A 185 -14.73 14.47 -3.40
CA CYS A 185 -13.37 14.66 -2.93
C CYS A 185 -12.98 13.49 -2.03
N ALA A 186 -12.05 12.66 -2.52
CA ALA A 186 -11.46 11.59 -1.73
C ALA A 186 -10.31 12.14 -0.88
N GLN A 187 -10.35 11.84 0.42
CA GLN A 187 -9.32 12.17 1.39
C GLN A 187 -8.82 10.88 2.01
N GLU A 188 -7.51 10.68 2.02
CA GLU A 188 -6.92 9.44 2.50
C GLU A 188 -5.74 9.75 3.43
N LEU A 189 -5.68 9.03 4.56
CA LEU A 189 -4.56 8.99 5.49
C LEU A 189 -4.03 7.56 5.53
N ASP A 190 -2.72 7.40 5.42
CA ASP A 190 -2.01 6.15 5.72
C ASP A 190 -0.80 6.48 6.61
N ALA A 191 -0.81 5.99 7.84
CA ALA A 191 0.19 6.30 8.84
C ALA A 191 0.74 5.01 9.46
N MET A 192 2.04 4.80 9.33
CA MET A 192 2.77 3.66 9.88
C MET A 192 3.77 4.13 10.92
N PHE A 193 3.89 3.40 12.02
CA PHE A 193 4.77 3.70 13.14
C PHE A 193 5.52 2.45 13.56
N TYR A 194 6.81 2.62 13.90
CA TYR A 194 7.68 1.54 14.31
C TYR A 194 8.51 1.97 15.50
N PHE A 195 8.58 1.11 16.51
CA PHE A 195 9.34 1.35 17.73
C PHE A 195 9.97 0.07 18.21
N ALA A 196 11.28 0.08 18.41
CA ALA A 196 12.05 -1.01 19.01
C ALA A 196 12.46 -0.61 20.44
N PRO A 197 11.77 -1.10 21.48
CA PRO A 197 12.07 -0.73 22.88
C PRO A 197 13.41 -1.24 23.36
N PHE A 198 13.88 -2.36 22.82
CA PHE A 198 15.16 -2.98 23.15
C PHE A 198 16.08 -2.90 21.92
N ARG A 199 16.64 -1.73 21.69
CA ARG A 199 17.69 -1.55 20.71
C ARG A 199 19.02 -1.80 21.42
N ALA A 200 19.78 -2.79 20.97
CA ALA A 200 21.17 -2.87 21.34
C ALA A 200 21.85 -1.60 20.75
N ASP A 201 22.33 -0.72 21.62
CA ASP A 201 23.26 0.36 21.24
C ASP A 201 24.62 -0.27 20.90
N ASP A 202 24.60 -1.10 19.87
CA ASP A 202 25.82 -1.69 19.32
C ASP A 202 26.36 -0.73 18.27
N THR A 203 27.25 0.13 18.69
CA THR A 203 27.96 1.07 17.80
C THR A 203 28.76 0.35 16.72
N ASP A 204 29.13 -0.92 16.96
CA ASP A 204 29.91 -1.75 16.04
C ASP A 204 29.02 -2.46 15.01
N HIS A 205 27.71 -2.58 15.27
CA HIS A 205 26.75 -3.21 14.38
C HIS A 205 25.50 -2.34 14.21
N PRO A 206 25.55 -1.24 13.43
CA PRO A 206 24.41 -0.33 13.23
C PRO A 206 23.17 -1.01 12.59
N ASN A 207 23.33 -2.22 12.07
CA ASN A 207 22.28 -3.09 11.53
C ASN A 207 21.88 -4.21 12.50
N ALA A 208 22.22 -4.11 13.79
CA ALA A 208 21.83 -5.09 14.79
C ALA A 208 20.31 -5.29 14.74
N LYS A 209 19.91 -6.54 14.56
CA LYS A 209 18.52 -6.94 14.39
C LYS A 209 17.80 -6.74 15.72
N ALA A 210 16.82 -5.84 15.77
CA ALA A 210 16.05 -5.59 16.99
C ALA A 210 15.28 -6.86 17.39
N PRO A 211 15.41 -7.35 18.65
CA PRO A 211 14.72 -8.56 19.11
C PRO A 211 13.20 -8.37 19.21
N LEU A 212 12.76 -7.14 19.39
CA LEU A 212 11.36 -6.76 19.51
C LEU A 212 11.10 -5.46 18.75
N VAL A 213 10.06 -5.45 17.92
CA VAL A 213 9.54 -4.24 17.26
C VAL A 213 8.04 -4.16 17.47
N LEU A 214 7.56 -3.03 17.99
CA LEU A 214 6.16 -2.66 17.97
C LEU A 214 5.88 -1.91 16.67
N ALA A 215 4.95 -2.40 15.87
CA ALA A 215 4.55 -1.80 14.62
C ALA A 215 3.05 -1.51 14.63
N GLY A 216 2.66 -0.33 14.14
CA GLY A 216 1.28 0.09 14.04
C GLY A 216 1.00 0.75 12.69
N ARG A 217 -0.18 0.54 12.15
CA ARG A 217 -0.69 1.23 10.96
C ARG A 217 -2.10 1.72 11.21
N LEU A 218 -2.35 2.97 10.85
CA LEU A 218 -3.67 3.58 10.81
C LEU A 218 -3.97 3.99 9.38
N ARG A 219 -5.11 3.58 8.85
CA ARG A 219 -5.64 4.11 7.59
C ARG A 219 -7.04 4.67 7.82
N ALA A 220 -7.33 5.77 7.16
CA ALA A 220 -8.65 6.36 7.14
C ALA A 220 -8.89 6.99 5.77
N GLY A 221 -10.12 6.95 5.30
CA GLY A 221 -10.53 7.61 4.08
C GLY A 221 -11.94 8.14 4.19
N SER A 222 -12.21 9.18 3.42
CA SER A 222 -13.51 9.83 3.32
C SER A 222 -13.73 10.31 1.89
N LEU A 223 -14.90 10.05 1.33
CA LEU A 223 -15.38 10.51 0.04
C LEU A 223 -16.54 11.46 0.26
N ILE A 224 -16.31 12.77 0.11
CA ILE A 224 -17.29 13.81 0.33
C ILE A 224 -17.79 14.34 -1.01
N GLY A 225 -19.08 14.68 -1.10
CA GLY A 225 -19.68 15.34 -2.26
C GLY A 225 -20.50 14.43 -3.18
N ALA A 226 -20.39 13.11 -3.06
CA ALA A 226 -21.24 12.16 -3.75
C ALA A 226 -21.98 11.25 -2.75
N SER A 227 -23.17 10.80 -3.11
CA SER A 227 -23.89 9.75 -2.39
C SER A 227 -23.31 8.36 -2.76
N LEU A 228 -23.66 7.34 -1.97
CA LEU A 228 -23.22 5.96 -2.24
C LEU A 228 -23.68 5.47 -3.64
N GLN A 229 -24.87 5.90 -4.11
CA GLN A 229 -25.38 5.53 -5.42
C GLN A 229 -24.68 6.25 -6.58
N GLN A 230 -24.14 7.46 -6.34
CA GLN A 230 -23.44 8.25 -7.36
C GLN A 230 -21.96 7.86 -7.47
N ALA A 231 -21.35 7.42 -6.36
CA ALA A 231 -19.96 6.99 -6.36
C ALA A 231 -19.86 5.56 -6.94
N PRO A 232 -19.13 5.31 -8.04
CA PRO A 232 -18.91 3.95 -8.51
C PRO A 232 -18.09 3.15 -7.48
N SER A 233 -18.34 1.82 -7.37
CA SER A 233 -17.69 0.96 -6.37
C SER A 233 -16.16 1.08 -6.33
N PRO A 234 -15.43 1.24 -7.43
CA PRO A 234 -13.98 1.44 -7.38
C PRO A 234 -13.53 2.72 -6.66
N LEU A 235 -14.41 3.69 -6.47
CA LEU A 235 -14.13 4.93 -5.74
C LEU A 235 -14.56 4.83 -4.26
N ARG A 236 -15.34 3.83 -3.90
CA ARG A 236 -15.76 3.58 -2.51
C ARG A 236 -14.67 2.90 -1.71
N TYR A 237 -14.79 2.93 -0.40
CA TYR A 237 -13.87 2.27 0.52
C TYR A 237 -14.42 0.92 0.98
N PHE A 238 -13.51 -0.04 1.13
CA PHE A 238 -13.80 -1.37 1.63
C PHE A 238 -12.86 -1.74 2.77
N ALA A 239 -13.30 -2.60 3.68
CA ALA A 239 -12.50 -3.14 4.75
C ALA A 239 -12.70 -4.66 4.87
N GLY A 240 -11.71 -5.37 5.46
CA GLY A 240 -11.63 -6.84 5.51
C GLY A 240 -10.56 -7.39 4.57
N GLY A 241 -10.03 -8.56 4.91
CA GLY A 241 -9.00 -9.28 4.14
C GLY A 241 -7.55 -8.99 4.57
N ALA A 242 -6.62 -9.66 3.90
CA ALA A 242 -5.19 -9.73 4.23
C ALA A 242 -4.48 -8.38 4.41
N SER A 243 -4.86 -7.37 3.65
CA SER A 243 -4.24 -6.04 3.64
C SER A 243 -4.98 -5.01 4.49
N SER A 244 -6.11 -5.40 5.13
CA SER A 244 -7.00 -4.51 5.87
C SER A 244 -7.22 -5.02 7.29
N VAL A 245 -8.19 -5.91 7.51
CA VAL A 245 -8.51 -6.53 8.79
C VAL A 245 -8.44 -8.04 8.62
N ARG A 246 -7.32 -8.62 9.02
CA ARG A 246 -7.12 -10.08 8.99
C ARG A 246 -8.10 -10.77 9.95
N GLY A 247 -8.60 -11.93 9.54
CA GLY A 247 -9.64 -12.67 10.27
C GLY A 247 -11.04 -12.44 9.72
N TYR A 248 -11.19 -11.57 8.71
CA TYR A 248 -12.43 -11.38 7.95
C TYR A 248 -12.22 -11.58 6.46
N GLY A 249 -13.27 -11.91 5.74
CA GLY A 249 -13.27 -12.03 4.29
C GLY A 249 -12.87 -10.73 3.57
N TYR A 250 -12.44 -10.86 2.34
CA TYR A 250 -12.07 -9.71 1.50
C TYR A 250 -13.30 -8.81 1.30
N GLN A 251 -13.16 -7.51 1.58
CA GLN A 251 -14.23 -6.51 1.47
C GLN A 251 -15.47 -6.75 2.37
N ALA A 252 -15.45 -7.71 3.29
CA ALA A 252 -16.62 -8.15 4.05
C ALA A 252 -17.11 -7.16 5.12
N LEU A 253 -16.25 -6.18 5.53
CA LEU A 253 -16.56 -5.27 6.63
C LEU A 253 -17.07 -3.92 6.14
N GLY A 254 -18.40 -3.74 6.17
CA GLY A 254 -19.04 -2.51 5.75
C GLY A 254 -20.51 -2.67 5.43
N PRO A 255 -21.11 -1.66 4.80
CA PRO A 255 -22.48 -1.72 4.30
C PRO A 255 -22.66 -2.89 3.33
N LYS A 256 -23.75 -3.61 3.50
CA LYS A 256 -24.18 -4.71 2.62
C LYS A 256 -25.53 -4.37 1.99
N ASP A 257 -25.84 -5.01 0.88
CA ASP A 257 -27.15 -4.95 0.25
C ASP A 257 -28.14 -5.97 0.87
N SER A 258 -29.31 -6.14 0.25
CA SER A 258 -30.33 -7.08 0.71
C SER A 258 -29.93 -8.55 0.58
N ASP A 259 -28.99 -8.87 -0.30
CA ASP A 259 -28.50 -10.21 -0.57
C ASP A 259 -27.25 -10.55 0.25
N GLY A 260 -26.77 -9.57 1.05
CA GLY A 260 -25.58 -9.68 1.91
C GLY A 260 -24.27 -9.32 1.23
N GLU A 261 -24.31 -8.87 -0.03
CA GLU A 261 -23.12 -8.53 -0.80
C GLU A 261 -22.53 -7.15 -0.40
N PRO A 262 -21.20 -6.99 -0.40
CA PRO A 262 -20.56 -5.75 0.03
C PRO A 262 -20.87 -4.57 -0.91
N LEU A 263 -21.36 -3.49 -0.36
CA LEU A 263 -21.60 -2.23 -1.10
C LEU A 263 -20.40 -1.28 -1.08
N GLY A 264 -19.46 -1.49 -0.16
CA GLY A 264 -18.46 -0.48 0.19
C GLY A 264 -19.06 0.72 0.91
N GLY A 265 -18.23 1.66 1.32
CA GLY A 265 -18.62 2.85 2.07
C GLY A 265 -18.06 4.14 1.50
N LEU A 266 -18.62 5.26 1.93
CA LEU A 266 -18.08 6.60 1.65
C LEU A 266 -16.94 6.98 2.61
N ALA A 267 -16.77 6.25 3.70
CA ALA A 267 -15.63 6.38 4.59
C ALA A 267 -15.17 5.01 5.09
N TYR A 268 -13.95 4.93 5.57
CA TYR A 268 -13.41 3.77 6.27
C TYR A 268 -12.34 4.17 7.27
N ASN A 269 -12.09 3.29 8.22
CA ASN A 269 -10.88 3.31 9.04
C ASN A 269 -10.37 1.88 9.28
N THR A 270 -9.06 1.74 9.43
CA THR A 270 -8.42 0.49 9.85
C THR A 270 -7.25 0.78 10.76
N VAL A 271 -7.09 -0.06 11.76
CA VAL A 271 -5.97 -0.04 12.70
C VAL A 271 -5.34 -1.43 12.70
N ASN A 272 -4.04 -1.51 12.46
CA ASN A 272 -3.29 -2.74 12.52
C ASN A 272 -2.18 -2.59 13.56
N MET A 273 -2.05 -3.53 14.47
CA MET A 273 -1.03 -3.55 15.52
C MET A 273 -0.30 -4.88 15.49
N GLU A 274 1.02 -4.84 15.43
CA GLU A 274 1.88 -6.02 15.43
C GLU A 274 2.98 -5.88 16.49
N THR A 275 3.21 -6.98 17.22
CA THR A 275 4.39 -7.13 18.06
C THR A 275 5.30 -8.16 17.38
N ARG A 276 6.41 -7.69 16.82
CA ARG A 276 7.33 -8.50 16.02
C ARG A 276 8.47 -8.99 16.89
N PHE A 277 8.46 -10.27 17.28
CA PHE A 277 9.54 -10.93 18.00
C PHE A 277 10.49 -11.59 17.01
N ARG A 278 11.78 -11.37 17.19
CA ARG A 278 12.83 -12.12 16.50
C ARG A 278 13.33 -13.24 17.43
N ILE A 279 12.90 -14.48 17.17
CA ILE A 279 13.20 -15.63 18.03
C ILE A 279 14.61 -16.16 17.73
N THR A 280 14.94 -16.28 16.45
CA THR A 280 16.28 -16.63 15.95
C THR A 280 16.67 -15.67 14.83
N ASP A 281 17.84 -15.86 14.24
CA ASP A 281 18.26 -15.09 13.07
C ASP A 281 17.34 -15.26 11.88
N ASP A 282 16.68 -16.41 11.76
CA ASP A 282 15.87 -16.77 10.62
C ASP A 282 14.37 -16.85 10.93
N ILE A 283 13.99 -16.89 12.24
CA ILE A 283 12.59 -17.10 12.63
C ILE A 283 12.10 -15.94 13.49
N GLY A 284 10.93 -15.43 13.16
CA GLY A 284 10.18 -14.45 13.93
C GLY A 284 8.75 -14.88 14.22
N LEU A 285 8.20 -14.38 15.31
CA LEU A 285 6.82 -14.57 15.73
C LEU A 285 6.14 -13.20 15.82
N VAL A 286 4.90 -13.10 15.33
CA VAL A 286 4.18 -11.83 15.21
C VAL A 286 2.74 -12.00 15.68
N PRO A 287 2.41 -11.90 16.98
CA PRO A 287 1.04 -11.65 17.38
C PRO A 287 0.56 -10.31 16.85
N PHE A 288 -0.70 -10.28 16.43
CA PHE A 288 -1.30 -9.08 15.86
C PHE A 288 -2.77 -8.93 16.23
N LEU A 289 -3.22 -7.67 16.19
CA LEU A 289 -4.61 -7.27 16.35
C LEU A 289 -4.94 -6.24 15.27
N ASP A 290 -5.95 -6.54 14.47
CA ASP A 290 -6.44 -5.68 13.40
C ASP A 290 -7.88 -5.28 13.68
N GLY A 291 -8.22 -4.01 13.44
CA GLY A 291 -9.59 -3.50 13.55
C GLY A 291 -9.94 -2.63 12.36
N GLY A 292 -11.21 -2.59 11.97
CA GLY A 292 -11.65 -1.68 10.93
C GLY A 292 -13.08 -1.87 10.50
N MET A 293 -13.57 -0.91 9.71
CA MET A 293 -14.91 -0.89 9.15
C MET A 293 -14.98 0.10 7.98
N ALA A 294 -15.85 -0.16 7.02
CA ALA A 294 -16.29 0.83 6.04
C ALA A 294 -17.69 1.35 6.43
N TYR A 295 -17.94 2.63 6.20
CA TYR A 295 -19.14 3.33 6.67
C TYR A 295 -19.94 3.88 5.51
N ARG A 296 -21.28 3.81 5.61
CA ARG A 296 -22.21 4.32 4.59
C ARG A 296 -22.06 5.83 4.40
N ASP A 297 -21.83 6.56 5.49
CA ASP A 297 -21.65 8.01 5.50
C ASP A 297 -20.19 8.41 5.26
N ALA A 298 -19.98 9.63 4.80
CA ALA A 298 -18.64 10.17 4.50
C ALA A 298 -17.78 10.42 5.75
N LEU A 299 -18.35 10.39 6.95
CA LEU A 299 -17.63 10.49 8.20
C LEU A 299 -17.51 9.12 8.85
N PRO A 300 -16.30 8.63 9.13
CA PRO A 300 -16.14 7.35 9.79
C PRO A 300 -16.65 7.41 11.23
N GLY A 301 -17.34 6.37 11.66
CA GLY A 301 -17.64 6.13 13.07
C GLY A 301 -16.32 5.89 13.83
N TRP A 302 -16.19 6.48 15.01
CA TRP A 302 -14.99 6.33 15.83
C TRP A 302 -15.12 5.09 16.73
N PHE A 303 -14.32 4.06 16.46
CA PHE A 303 -14.10 2.86 17.30
C PHE A 303 -15.33 2.02 17.70
N SER A 304 -16.55 2.61 17.79
CA SER A 304 -17.75 1.94 18.30
C SER A 304 -18.24 0.79 17.42
N ASP A 305 -18.01 0.89 16.10
CA ASP A 305 -18.56 -0.06 15.12
C ASP A 305 -17.46 -0.88 14.43
N MET A 306 -16.20 -0.73 14.88
CA MET A 306 -15.08 -1.47 14.31
C MET A 306 -15.19 -2.95 14.66
N ARG A 307 -14.95 -3.80 13.66
CA ARG A 307 -14.77 -5.23 13.83
C ARG A 307 -13.29 -5.53 14.04
N TRP A 308 -13.00 -6.44 14.95
CA TRP A 308 -11.66 -6.79 15.35
C TRP A 308 -11.33 -8.24 15.03
N GLY A 309 -10.15 -8.48 14.46
CA GLY A 309 -9.57 -9.79 14.25
C GLY A 309 -8.21 -9.88 14.92
N ALA A 310 -7.92 -11.04 15.49
CA ALA A 310 -6.65 -11.32 16.15
C ALA A 310 -5.98 -12.52 15.51
N GLY A 311 -4.65 -12.58 15.61
CA GLY A 311 -3.93 -13.69 15.02
C GLY A 311 -2.47 -13.77 15.41
N LEU A 312 -1.83 -14.79 14.84
CA LEU A 312 -0.43 -15.09 15.05
C LEU A 312 0.25 -15.32 13.70
N GLY A 313 1.37 -14.67 13.48
CA GLY A 313 2.18 -14.78 12.28
C GLY A 313 3.53 -15.41 12.54
N LEU A 314 3.94 -16.32 11.65
CA LEU A 314 5.30 -16.83 11.57
C LEU A 314 6.06 -16.09 10.47
N ARG A 315 7.30 -15.77 10.70
CA ARG A 315 8.22 -15.14 9.72
C ARG A 315 9.45 -16.01 9.57
N TYR A 316 9.79 -16.33 8.32
CA TYR A 316 11.07 -16.95 8.00
C TYR A 316 11.87 -15.95 7.15
N PHE A 317 12.95 -15.41 7.72
CA PHE A 317 13.75 -14.36 7.11
C PHE A 317 14.68 -14.94 6.05
N THR A 318 14.47 -14.53 4.81
CA THR A 318 15.30 -14.91 3.66
C THR A 318 16.05 -13.70 3.11
N PRO A 319 17.08 -13.90 2.26
CA PRO A 319 17.79 -12.78 1.61
C PRO A 319 16.91 -11.90 0.73
N ILE A 320 15.79 -12.42 0.23
CA ILE A 320 14.84 -11.69 -0.63
C ILE A 320 13.68 -11.05 0.15
N GLY A 321 13.63 -11.26 1.47
CA GLY A 321 12.58 -10.80 2.36
C GLY A 321 11.98 -11.93 3.19
N PRO A 322 11.23 -11.62 4.26
CA PRO A 322 10.61 -12.64 5.10
C PRO A 322 9.46 -13.36 4.36
N LEU A 323 9.46 -14.68 4.39
CA LEU A 323 8.26 -15.47 4.13
C LEU A 323 7.32 -15.30 5.33
N ARG A 324 6.07 -15.04 5.06
CA ARG A 324 5.03 -14.76 6.03
C ARG A 324 3.95 -15.83 5.96
N LEU A 325 3.61 -16.37 7.13
CA LEU A 325 2.43 -17.20 7.34
C LEU A 325 1.65 -16.60 8.51
N ASP A 326 0.46 -16.09 8.26
CA ASP A 326 -0.44 -15.54 9.28
C ASP A 326 -1.69 -16.40 9.39
N VAL A 327 -2.13 -16.61 10.64
CA VAL A 327 -3.40 -17.26 10.96
C VAL A 327 -4.20 -16.29 11.81
N ALA A 328 -5.44 -16.01 11.45
CA ALA A 328 -6.29 -15.02 12.09
C ALA A 328 -7.72 -15.52 12.27
N THR A 329 -8.37 -15.04 13.33
CA THR A 329 -9.76 -15.30 13.66
C THR A 329 -10.51 -13.99 13.91
N PRO A 330 -11.79 -13.88 13.52
CA PRO A 330 -12.63 -12.75 13.91
C PRO A 330 -12.92 -12.83 15.42
N LEU A 331 -12.83 -11.69 16.14
CA LEU A 331 -13.17 -11.64 17.56
C LEU A 331 -14.68 -11.52 17.82
N HIS A 332 -15.41 -10.99 16.83
CA HIS A 332 -16.87 -10.86 16.86
C HIS A 332 -17.43 -11.34 15.52
N PRO A 333 -17.47 -12.67 15.27
CA PRO A 333 -17.97 -13.20 14.01
C PRO A 333 -19.47 -12.94 13.85
N GLU A 334 -19.91 -12.71 12.63
CA GLU A 334 -21.31 -12.74 12.21
C GLU A 334 -21.63 -14.06 11.51
N ASP A 335 -22.91 -14.31 11.29
CA ASP A 335 -23.35 -15.49 10.53
C ASP A 335 -22.76 -15.43 9.11
N GLY A 336 -22.03 -16.49 8.74
CA GLY A 336 -21.32 -16.57 7.47
C GLY A 336 -19.82 -16.25 7.54
N ASP A 337 -19.32 -15.66 8.63
CA ASP A 337 -17.90 -15.46 8.80
C ASP A 337 -17.15 -16.78 9.00
N ALA A 338 -16.07 -16.99 8.25
CA ALA A 338 -15.20 -18.13 8.47
C ALA A 338 -14.49 -18.01 9.81
N PRO A 339 -14.39 -19.08 10.62
CA PRO A 339 -13.80 -19.03 11.95
C PRO A 339 -12.26 -18.81 11.91
N LEU A 340 -11.64 -19.07 10.77
CA LEU A 340 -10.19 -19.00 10.61
C LEU A 340 -9.81 -18.60 9.19
N HIS A 341 -8.84 -17.70 9.08
CA HIS A 341 -8.23 -17.27 7.82
C HIS A 341 -6.73 -17.50 7.85
N VAL A 342 -6.18 -17.97 6.74
CA VAL A 342 -4.73 -18.22 6.56
C VAL A 342 -4.22 -17.38 5.40
N TYR A 343 -3.08 -16.72 5.63
CA TYR A 343 -2.43 -15.84 4.66
C TYR A 343 -0.96 -16.24 4.49
N VAL A 344 -0.51 -16.41 3.25
CA VAL A 344 0.89 -16.71 2.92
C VAL A 344 1.38 -15.67 1.93
N SER A 345 2.50 -15.02 2.20
CA SER A 345 3.08 -14.02 1.29
C SER A 345 4.57 -13.81 1.57
N ILE A 346 5.22 -13.04 0.70
CA ILE A 346 6.60 -12.57 0.90
C ILE A 346 6.54 -11.10 1.32
N GLY A 347 7.32 -10.71 2.35
CA GLY A 347 7.38 -9.37 2.89
C GLY A 347 6.70 -9.21 4.25
N GLN A 348 6.72 -7.99 4.78
CA GLN A 348 5.96 -7.63 6.00
C GLN A 348 4.54 -7.19 5.60
N SER A 349 3.61 -7.20 6.56
CA SER A 349 2.23 -6.76 6.33
C SER A 349 2.13 -5.26 6.02
N PHE A 350 3.05 -4.46 6.58
CA PHE A 350 3.21 -3.02 6.34
C PHE A 350 4.58 -2.53 6.82
#